data_23ea050f1865d227093eae9985f3a33b
#
_entry.id   23ea050f1865d227093eae9985f3a33b
#
_cell.length_a   1.000
_cell.length_b   1.000
_cell.length_c   1.000
_cell.angle_alpha   90.00
_cell.angle_beta   90.00
_cell.angle_gamma   90.00
#
_symmetry.space_group_name_H-M   'P 1'
#
loop_
_entity.id
_entity.type
_entity.pdbx_description
1 polymer ?
#
loop_
_entity_poly.entity_id
_entity_poly.type
_entity_poly.pdbx_seq_one_letter_code
_entity_poly.pdbx_strand_id
1 'polypeptide(L)'
;MKLLENKVAIITGASSGIGRATARLFAEQGAAVIINARGAEALEDVASAIRQAGGRVHPVAGDVTVAETHARLTDAAMTVFGGLDIAVNNAGAVGATKPLAEISVEEWDHVITANLTSAFLGVRSQIPAMLKRGGGSVVFISSFVGTSAGIPGMAAYGTAKAALMGLVKGITADYAFKGVRANALLPGGVDTPMAGDAAQKEWAAGLHAMKRIAEPEELAQAALFLSSPMSSFVAGSALFADGGNAAVK
;
A
#
# COMPACT_ATOMS: atom_id res chain seq x y z
N MET A 1 16.11 -7.50 -17.63
CA MET A 1 16.26 -8.19 -16.31
C MET A 1 15.02 -7.86 -15.49
N LYS A 2 14.37 -8.85 -14.91
CA LYS A 2 13.20 -8.66 -14.05
C LYS A 2 13.66 -8.25 -12.64
N LEU A 3 13.16 -7.13 -12.12
CA LEU A 3 13.63 -6.54 -10.85
C LEU A 3 13.24 -7.36 -9.61
N LEU A 4 12.17 -8.17 -9.70
CA LEU A 4 11.63 -8.96 -8.60
C LEU A 4 11.68 -10.47 -8.89
N GLU A 5 12.61 -10.91 -9.72
CA GLU A 5 12.77 -12.32 -10.06
C GLU A 5 12.95 -13.16 -8.79
N ASN A 6 12.16 -14.25 -8.67
CA ASN A 6 12.14 -15.16 -7.50
C ASN A 6 11.74 -14.52 -6.16
N LYS A 7 11.16 -13.31 -6.16
CA LYS A 7 10.61 -12.69 -4.97
C LYS A 7 9.16 -13.11 -4.74
N VAL A 8 8.74 -13.10 -3.49
CA VAL A 8 7.36 -13.32 -3.07
C VAL A 8 6.83 -12.04 -2.43
N ALA A 9 5.71 -11.53 -2.93
CA ALA A 9 5.13 -10.28 -2.47
C ALA A 9 3.68 -10.46 -1.99
N ILE A 10 3.30 -9.83 -0.88
CA ILE A 10 1.92 -9.64 -0.45
C ILE A 10 1.49 -8.23 -0.83
N ILE A 11 0.31 -8.08 -1.49
CA ILE A 11 -0.29 -6.78 -1.84
C ILE A 11 -1.73 -6.74 -1.33
N THR A 12 -2.04 -5.83 -0.41
CA THR A 12 -3.40 -5.64 0.11
C THR A 12 -4.16 -4.58 -0.69
N GLY A 13 -5.50 -4.69 -0.74
CA GLY A 13 -6.33 -3.78 -1.53
C GLY A 13 -6.11 -3.93 -3.05
N ALA A 14 -5.86 -5.14 -3.52
CA ALA A 14 -5.40 -5.42 -4.88
C ALA A 14 -6.52 -5.55 -5.92
N SER A 15 -7.81 -5.43 -5.55
CA SER A 15 -8.91 -5.54 -6.51
C SER A 15 -9.06 -4.31 -7.42
N SER A 16 -8.47 -3.16 -7.07
CA SER A 16 -8.59 -1.91 -7.85
C SER A 16 -7.41 -0.96 -7.66
N GLY A 17 -7.37 0.10 -8.44
CA GLY A 17 -6.46 1.23 -8.27
C GLY A 17 -4.98 0.84 -8.14
N ILE A 18 -4.28 1.50 -7.21
CA ILE A 18 -2.84 1.33 -6.97
C ILE A 18 -2.50 -0.14 -6.66
N GLY A 19 -3.29 -0.81 -5.82
CA GLY A 19 -3.02 -2.21 -5.44
C GLY A 19 -3.09 -3.16 -6.62
N ARG A 20 -4.09 -3.00 -7.50
CA ARG A 20 -4.23 -3.79 -8.73
C ARG A 20 -3.06 -3.56 -9.69
N ALA A 21 -2.71 -2.29 -9.95
CA ALA A 21 -1.59 -1.93 -10.81
C ALA A 21 -0.26 -2.47 -10.25
N THR A 22 -0.04 -2.36 -8.94
CA THR A 22 1.13 -2.90 -8.26
C THR A 22 1.21 -4.43 -8.39
N ALA A 23 0.10 -5.15 -8.18
CA ALA A 23 0.08 -6.61 -8.29
C ALA A 23 0.45 -7.09 -9.70
N ARG A 24 -0.10 -6.45 -10.73
CA ARG A 24 0.21 -6.75 -12.14
C ARG A 24 1.68 -6.48 -12.44
N LEU A 25 2.16 -5.28 -12.13
CA LEU A 25 3.55 -4.89 -12.38
C LEU A 25 4.54 -5.80 -11.65
N PHE A 26 4.30 -6.15 -10.38
CA PHE A 26 5.20 -7.03 -9.62
C PHE A 26 5.26 -8.44 -10.23
N ALA A 27 4.13 -8.98 -10.67
CA ALA A 27 4.09 -10.26 -11.37
C ALA A 27 4.85 -10.20 -12.72
N GLU A 28 4.69 -9.14 -13.49
CA GLU A 28 5.45 -8.87 -14.72
C GLU A 28 6.96 -8.79 -14.45
N GLN A 29 7.34 -8.21 -13.31
CA GLN A 29 8.73 -8.12 -12.85
C GLN A 29 9.26 -9.40 -12.19
N GLY A 30 8.51 -10.50 -12.26
CA GLY A 30 8.95 -11.84 -11.87
C GLY A 30 8.62 -12.26 -10.44
N ALA A 31 7.93 -11.43 -9.68
CA ALA A 31 7.45 -11.83 -8.36
C ALA A 31 6.31 -12.87 -8.44
N ALA A 32 6.26 -13.75 -7.43
CA ALA A 32 5.03 -14.44 -7.09
C ALA A 32 4.22 -13.56 -6.13
N VAL A 33 2.97 -13.28 -6.45
CA VAL A 33 2.16 -12.31 -5.69
C VAL A 33 1.01 -12.99 -4.96
N ILE A 34 0.90 -12.74 -3.66
CA ILE A 34 -0.30 -12.97 -2.85
C ILE A 34 -1.09 -11.68 -2.89
N ILE A 35 -2.31 -11.72 -3.39
CA ILE A 35 -3.18 -10.56 -3.51
C ILE A 35 -4.37 -10.65 -2.57
N ASN A 36 -4.77 -9.54 -1.97
CA ASN A 36 -5.88 -9.50 -1.04
C ASN A 36 -6.85 -8.37 -1.37
N ALA A 37 -8.13 -8.66 -1.22
CA ALA A 37 -9.23 -7.72 -1.13
C ALA A 37 -10.42 -8.40 -0.43
N ARG A 38 -11.46 -7.63 -0.08
CA ARG A 38 -12.69 -8.16 0.53
C ARG A 38 -13.55 -8.93 -0.48
N GLY A 39 -13.72 -8.38 -1.68
CA GLY A 39 -14.52 -8.99 -2.76
C GLY A 39 -13.75 -10.09 -3.46
N ALA A 40 -14.19 -11.34 -3.30
CA ALA A 40 -13.52 -12.51 -3.88
C ALA A 40 -13.57 -12.52 -5.42
N GLU A 41 -14.70 -12.15 -6.02
CA GLU A 41 -14.89 -12.11 -7.47
C GLU A 41 -13.95 -11.11 -8.15
N ALA A 42 -13.98 -9.84 -7.73
CA ALA A 42 -13.10 -8.80 -8.27
C ALA A 42 -11.61 -9.11 -8.04
N LEU A 43 -11.29 -9.85 -6.97
CA LEU A 43 -9.93 -10.29 -6.69
C LEU A 43 -9.51 -11.43 -7.64
N GLU A 44 -10.42 -12.35 -7.95
CA GLU A 44 -10.19 -13.44 -8.89
C GLU A 44 -10.03 -12.94 -10.34
N ASP A 45 -10.75 -11.89 -10.74
CA ASP A 45 -10.56 -11.23 -12.04
C ASP A 45 -9.12 -10.72 -12.20
N VAL A 46 -8.57 -10.09 -11.16
CA VAL A 46 -7.17 -9.64 -11.16
C VAL A 46 -6.21 -10.83 -11.22
N ALA A 47 -6.49 -11.88 -10.45
CA ALA A 47 -5.67 -13.09 -10.44
C ALA A 47 -5.67 -13.77 -11.81
N SER A 48 -6.84 -13.89 -12.44
CA SER A 48 -6.99 -14.47 -13.78
C SER A 48 -6.21 -13.69 -14.83
N ALA A 49 -6.28 -12.34 -14.81
CA ALA A 49 -5.52 -11.50 -15.72
C ALA A 49 -4.00 -11.68 -15.53
N ILE A 50 -3.52 -11.78 -14.28
CA ILE A 50 -2.11 -12.03 -13.99
C ILE A 50 -1.66 -13.40 -14.51
N ARG A 51 -2.46 -14.46 -14.29
CA ARG A 51 -2.16 -15.82 -14.79
C ARG A 51 -2.13 -15.87 -16.32
N GLN A 52 -3.08 -15.20 -17.00
CA GLN A 52 -3.12 -15.11 -18.47
C GLN A 52 -1.87 -14.44 -19.04
N ALA A 53 -1.30 -13.46 -18.30
CA ALA A 53 -0.03 -12.84 -18.65
C ALA A 53 1.21 -13.67 -18.26
N GLY A 54 1.04 -14.90 -17.77
CA GLY A 54 2.12 -15.80 -17.36
C GLY A 54 2.69 -15.51 -15.96
N GLY A 55 2.05 -14.66 -15.17
CA GLY A 55 2.46 -14.34 -13.81
C GLY A 55 2.02 -15.40 -12.78
N ARG A 56 2.71 -15.44 -11.64
CA ARG A 56 2.39 -16.31 -10.50
C ARG A 56 1.58 -15.52 -9.47
N VAL A 57 0.36 -15.95 -9.18
CA VAL A 57 -0.54 -15.26 -8.27
C VAL A 57 -1.40 -16.22 -7.46
N HIS A 58 -1.65 -15.88 -6.20
CA HIS A 58 -2.59 -16.57 -5.33
C HIS A 58 -3.50 -15.55 -4.62
N PRO A 59 -4.81 -15.54 -4.88
CA PRO A 59 -5.75 -14.64 -4.24
C PRO A 59 -6.17 -15.15 -2.86
N VAL A 60 -6.28 -14.25 -1.89
CA VAL A 60 -6.78 -14.51 -0.53
C VAL A 60 -7.80 -13.44 -0.17
N ALA A 61 -9.08 -13.74 -0.31
CA ALA A 61 -10.15 -12.82 0.08
C ALA A 61 -10.22 -12.68 1.62
N GLY A 62 -10.42 -11.43 2.10
CA GLY A 62 -10.54 -11.15 3.52
C GLY A 62 -10.42 -9.67 3.84
N ASP A 63 -10.92 -9.29 5.03
CA ASP A 63 -10.84 -7.94 5.54
C ASP A 63 -9.52 -7.74 6.29
N VAL A 64 -8.72 -6.75 5.90
CA VAL A 64 -7.43 -6.42 6.52
C VAL A 64 -7.57 -5.85 7.94
N THR A 65 -8.77 -5.51 8.37
CA THR A 65 -9.01 -5.09 9.76
C THR A 65 -9.04 -6.29 10.72
N VAL A 66 -9.05 -7.51 10.19
CA VAL A 66 -9.10 -8.77 10.94
C VAL A 66 -7.72 -9.43 10.93
N ALA A 67 -7.16 -9.69 12.12
CA ALA A 67 -5.82 -10.28 12.28
C ALA A 67 -5.66 -11.63 11.56
N GLU A 68 -6.71 -12.47 11.56
CA GLU A 68 -6.76 -13.77 10.87
C GLU A 68 -6.47 -13.64 9.37
N THR A 69 -6.95 -12.57 8.73
CA THR A 69 -6.67 -12.31 7.30
C THR A 69 -5.17 -12.19 7.05
N HIS A 70 -4.45 -11.46 7.92
CA HIS A 70 -3.01 -11.31 7.77
C HIS A 70 -2.23 -12.61 8.02
N ALA A 71 -2.69 -13.44 8.97
CA ALA A 71 -2.14 -14.77 9.18
C ALA A 71 -2.30 -15.62 7.91
N ARG A 72 -3.51 -15.68 7.33
CA ARG A 72 -3.77 -16.42 6.07
C ARG A 72 -2.95 -15.91 4.89
N LEU A 73 -2.74 -14.60 4.77
CA LEU A 73 -1.90 -14.01 3.73
C LEU A 73 -0.44 -14.46 3.86
N THR A 74 0.09 -14.41 5.08
CA THR A 74 1.46 -14.84 5.37
C THR A 74 1.63 -16.34 5.19
N ASP A 75 0.68 -17.13 5.66
CA ASP A 75 0.68 -18.60 5.49
C ASP A 75 0.62 -18.98 4.00
N ALA A 76 -0.21 -18.29 3.20
CA ALA A 76 -0.25 -18.51 1.76
C ALA A 76 1.10 -18.18 1.10
N ALA A 77 1.78 -17.08 1.49
CA ALA A 77 3.10 -16.76 0.99
C ALA A 77 4.12 -17.87 1.31
N MET A 78 4.08 -18.38 2.53
CA MET A 78 4.99 -19.44 2.99
C MET A 78 4.70 -20.80 2.35
N THR A 79 3.44 -21.20 2.25
CA THR A 79 3.06 -22.55 1.81
C THR A 79 2.99 -22.68 0.29
N VAL A 80 2.49 -21.64 -0.42
CA VAL A 80 2.35 -21.68 -1.88
C VAL A 80 3.63 -21.29 -2.60
N PHE A 81 4.38 -20.29 -2.06
CA PHE A 81 5.54 -19.73 -2.74
C PHE A 81 6.86 -19.83 -1.96
N GLY A 82 6.84 -20.42 -0.76
CA GLY A 82 8.03 -20.78 0.00
C GLY A 82 8.68 -19.63 0.79
N GLY A 83 8.02 -18.48 0.96
CA GLY A 83 8.55 -17.38 1.76
C GLY A 83 7.90 -16.04 1.49
N LEU A 84 8.40 -14.98 2.13
CA LEU A 84 7.94 -13.61 1.96
C LEU A 84 9.13 -12.66 1.89
N ASP A 85 9.23 -11.90 0.80
CA ASP A 85 10.29 -10.90 0.58
C ASP A 85 9.76 -9.46 0.60
N ILE A 86 8.50 -9.25 0.17
CA ILE A 86 7.94 -7.92 -0.03
C ILE A 86 6.52 -7.85 0.53
N ALA A 87 6.18 -6.75 1.19
CA ALA A 87 4.81 -6.45 1.59
C ALA A 87 4.43 -5.02 1.20
N VAL A 88 3.38 -4.89 0.38
CA VAL A 88 2.77 -3.60 0.04
C VAL A 88 1.44 -3.51 0.79
N ASN A 89 1.46 -2.78 1.90
CA ASN A 89 0.28 -2.50 2.73
C ASN A 89 -0.45 -1.30 2.12
N ASN A 90 -1.33 -1.58 1.14
CA ASN A 90 -2.02 -0.58 0.33
C ASN A 90 -3.48 -0.40 0.72
N ALA A 91 -4.14 -1.41 1.28
CA ALA A 91 -5.56 -1.31 1.66
C ALA A 91 -5.82 -0.12 2.60
N GLY A 92 -6.92 0.57 2.37
CA GLY A 92 -7.35 1.72 3.17
C GLY A 92 -8.70 2.27 2.72
N ALA A 93 -9.22 3.22 3.48
CA ALA A 93 -10.49 3.90 3.21
C ALA A 93 -10.45 5.35 3.69
N VAL A 94 -11.10 6.25 2.96
CA VAL A 94 -11.19 7.67 3.35
C VAL A 94 -12.11 7.86 4.56
N GLY A 95 -13.20 7.08 4.64
CA GLY A 95 -14.22 7.24 5.67
C GLY A 95 -15.15 8.43 5.43
N ALA A 96 -15.77 8.92 6.49
CA ALA A 96 -16.65 10.09 6.44
C ALA A 96 -15.85 11.37 6.19
N THR A 97 -16.33 12.19 5.25
CA THR A 97 -15.74 13.50 4.93
C THR A 97 -16.56 14.59 5.61
N LYS A 98 -16.11 14.96 6.83
CA LYS A 98 -16.78 15.92 7.71
C LYS A 98 -15.76 16.78 8.46
N PRO A 99 -16.14 17.99 8.92
CA PRO A 99 -15.34 18.74 9.90
C PRO A 99 -15.01 17.87 11.13
N LEU A 100 -13.81 18.02 11.70
CA LEU A 100 -13.33 17.15 12.75
C LEU A 100 -14.27 17.01 13.96
N ALA A 101 -14.88 18.12 14.37
CA ALA A 101 -15.81 18.12 15.51
C ALA A 101 -17.14 17.39 15.26
N GLU A 102 -17.43 17.04 14.00
CA GLU A 102 -18.67 16.34 13.58
C GLU A 102 -18.42 14.85 13.32
N ILE A 103 -17.15 14.40 13.38
CA ILE A 103 -16.81 12.99 13.23
C ILE A 103 -17.18 12.27 14.53
N SER A 104 -18.01 11.20 14.45
CA SER A 104 -18.27 10.36 15.61
C SER A 104 -17.04 9.51 15.99
N VAL A 105 -17.01 9.02 17.23
CA VAL A 105 -15.93 8.11 17.68
C VAL A 105 -15.89 6.85 16.82
N GLU A 106 -17.04 6.32 16.43
CA GLU A 106 -17.15 5.12 15.60
C GLU A 106 -16.62 5.37 14.17
N GLU A 107 -16.90 6.53 13.59
CA GLU A 107 -16.36 6.93 12.28
C GLU A 107 -14.85 7.12 12.35
N TRP A 108 -14.35 7.72 13.41
CA TRP A 108 -12.92 7.84 13.68
C TRP A 108 -12.25 6.47 13.81
N ASP A 109 -12.77 5.61 14.68
CA ASP A 109 -12.23 4.27 14.93
C ASP A 109 -12.22 3.41 13.66
N HIS A 110 -13.27 3.53 12.84
CA HIS A 110 -13.33 2.86 11.53
C HIS A 110 -12.16 3.28 10.62
N VAL A 111 -11.89 4.58 10.51
CA VAL A 111 -10.81 5.10 9.65
C VAL A 111 -9.43 4.71 10.19
N ILE A 112 -9.21 4.83 11.50
CA ILE A 112 -7.95 4.41 12.14
C ILE A 112 -7.74 2.91 11.96
N THR A 113 -8.76 2.10 12.17
CA THR A 113 -8.68 0.65 12.02
C THR A 113 -8.38 0.25 10.57
N ALA A 114 -9.04 0.85 9.60
CA ALA A 114 -8.86 0.52 8.19
C ALA A 114 -7.48 0.93 7.62
N ASN A 115 -6.87 2.00 8.11
CA ASN A 115 -5.65 2.57 7.52
C ASN A 115 -4.39 2.35 8.36
N LEU A 116 -4.50 2.34 9.70
CA LEU A 116 -3.35 2.27 10.60
C LEU A 116 -3.28 0.92 11.32
N THR A 117 -4.36 0.51 12.01
CA THR A 117 -4.37 -0.76 12.74
C THR A 117 -4.19 -1.95 11.79
N SER A 118 -4.83 -1.92 10.61
CA SER A 118 -4.64 -2.94 9.57
C SER A 118 -3.19 -3.06 9.12
N ALA A 119 -2.50 -1.93 8.95
CA ALA A 119 -1.09 -1.90 8.57
C ALA A 119 -0.20 -2.50 9.69
N PHE A 120 -0.49 -2.20 10.96
CA PHE A 120 0.18 -2.81 12.10
C PHE A 120 -0.06 -4.33 12.14
N LEU A 121 -1.30 -4.80 11.98
CA LEU A 121 -1.62 -6.24 11.93
C LEU A 121 -0.86 -6.93 10.79
N GLY A 122 -0.73 -6.25 9.66
CA GLY A 122 0.05 -6.73 8.52
C GLY A 122 1.50 -6.97 8.89
N VAL A 123 2.20 -5.95 9.34
CA VAL A 123 3.64 -6.07 9.64
C VAL A 123 3.94 -7.02 10.80
N ARG A 124 3.04 -7.11 11.78
CA ARG A 124 3.15 -8.08 12.86
C ARG A 124 3.22 -9.52 12.35
N SER A 125 2.51 -9.83 11.26
CA SER A 125 2.53 -11.15 10.60
C SER A 125 3.69 -11.26 9.59
N GLN A 126 3.95 -10.21 8.81
CA GLN A 126 4.88 -10.19 7.68
C GLN A 126 6.34 -10.21 8.11
N ILE A 127 6.72 -9.42 9.12
CA ILE A 127 8.14 -9.28 9.55
C ILE A 127 8.75 -10.62 9.97
N PRO A 128 8.10 -11.46 10.82
CA PRO A 128 8.67 -12.76 11.17
C PRO A 128 8.91 -13.68 9.97
N ALA A 129 8.05 -13.63 8.95
CA ALA A 129 8.23 -14.39 7.72
C ALA A 129 9.42 -13.86 6.88
N MET A 130 9.55 -12.53 6.76
CA MET A 130 10.69 -11.91 6.08
C MET A 130 12.03 -12.25 6.76
N LEU A 131 12.07 -12.23 8.09
CA LEU A 131 13.28 -12.58 8.83
C LEU A 131 13.76 -14.02 8.57
N LYS A 132 12.84 -14.96 8.32
CA LYS A 132 13.19 -16.33 7.92
C LYS A 132 13.86 -16.40 6.53
N ARG A 133 13.64 -15.37 5.70
CA ARG A 133 14.27 -15.20 4.37
C ARG A 133 15.55 -14.35 4.41
N GLY A 134 15.96 -13.87 5.58
CA GLY A 134 17.13 -13.00 5.76
C GLY A 134 16.85 -11.52 5.53
N GLY A 135 15.59 -11.10 5.48
CA GLY A 135 15.17 -9.72 5.32
C GLY A 135 14.02 -9.53 4.32
N GLY A 136 13.69 -8.27 4.03
CA GLY A 136 12.61 -7.95 3.10
C GLY A 136 12.35 -6.45 2.96
N SER A 137 11.33 -6.10 2.20
CA SER A 137 10.89 -4.72 2.02
C SER A 137 9.41 -4.55 2.36
N VAL A 138 9.11 -3.63 3.27
CA VAL A 138 7.76 -3.21 3.62
C VAL A 138 7.50 -1.83 3.01
N VAL A 139 6.43 -1.69 2.24
CA VAL A 139 5.97 -0.44 1.68
C VAL A 139 4.55 -0.16 2.19
N PHE A 140 4.37 0.99 2.83
CA PHE A 140 3.04 1.49 3.19
C PHE A 140 2.57 2.50 2.16
N ILE A 141 1.36 2.32 1.64
CA ILE A 141 0.72 3.37 0.84
C ILE A 141 0.06 4.36 1.80
N SER A 142 0.79 5.44 2.04
CA SER A 142 0.34 6.57 2.86
C SER A 142 -0.44 7.58 2.01
N SER A 143 -0.23 8.87 2.21
CA SER A 143 -0.85 9.96 1.44
C SER A 143 -0.08 11.26 1.66
N PHE A 144 -0.20 12.20 0.72
CA PHE A 144 0.16 13.59 0.94
C PHE A 144 -0.77 14.26 1.98
N VAL A 145 -2.02 13.77 2.10
CA VAL A 145 -2.98 14.26 3.10
C VAL A 145 -2.53 13.85 4.50
N GLY A 146 -2.40 14.83 5.37
CA GLY A 146 -1.93 14.66 6.75
C GLY A 146 -0.41 14.67 6.91
N THR A 147 0.36 14.56 5.81
CA THR A 147 1.82 14.61 5.85
C THR A 147 2.38 15.94 5.33
N SER A 148 1.92 16.42 4.18
CA SER A 148 2.30 17.73 3.61
C SER A 148 1.13 18.70 3.51
N ALA A 149 -0.11 18.24 3.50
CA ALA A 149 -1.29 19.07 3.39
C ALA A 149 -2.45 18.59 4.26
N GLY A 150 -3.25 19.53 4.77
CA GLY A 150 -4.57 19.27 5.30
C GLY A 150 -5.63 19.46 4.21
N ILE A 151 -6.57 18.53 4.11
CA ILE A 151 -7.75 18.65 3.25
C ILE A 151 -8.99 18.75 4.13
N PRO A 152 -9.87 19.75 3.91
CA PRO A 152 -11.10 19.88 4.69
C PRO A 152 -11.90 18.56 4.71
N GLY A 153 -12.36 18.19 5.88
CA GLY A 153 -13.15 16.96 6.07
C GLY A 153 -12.35 15.65 6.13
N MET A 154 -11.03 15.68 5.96
CA MET A 154 -10.20 14.48 5.91
C MET A 154 -9.28 14.31 7.13
N ALA A 155 -9.63 14.88 8.28
CA ALA A 155 -8.76 14.87 9.46
C ALA A 155 -8.47 13.46 9.99
N ALA A 156 -9.47 12.58 10.10
CA ALA A 156 -9.26 11.20 10.54
C ALA A 156 -8.36 10.41 9.57
N TYR A 157 -8.64 10.52 8.27
CA TYR A 157 -7.82 9.90 7.23
C TYR A 157 -6.38 10.41 7.25
N GLY A 158 -6.20 11.75 7.26
CA GLY A 158 -4.88 12.38 7.30
C GLY A 158 -4.07 11.94 8.53
N THR A 159 -4.71 11.89 9.70
CA THR A 159 -4.08 11.40 10.94
C THR A 159 -3.61 9.95 10.78
N ALA A 160 -4.48 9.06 10.30
CA ALA A 160 -4.12 7.65 10.11
C ALA A 160 -2.96 7.48 9.11
N LYS A 161 -2.99 8.22 8.00
CA LYS A 161 -1.93 8.17 6.97
C LYS A 161 -0.62 8.78 7.44
N ALA A 162 -0.65 9.87 8.18
CA ALA A 162 0.55 10.47 8.79
C ALA A 162 1.19 9.52 9.83
N ALA A 163 0.38 8.82 10.62
CA ALA A 163 0.85 7.89 11.63
C ALA A 163 1.63 6.69 11.05
N LEU A 164 1.43 6.33 9.78
CA LEU A 164 2.22 5.29 9.11
C LEU A 164 3.72 5.61 9.08
N MET A 165 4.10 6.90 9.10
CA MET A 165 5.51 7.29 9.23
C MET A 165 6.11 6.87 10.57
N GLY A 166 5.32 6.83 11.63
CA GLY A 166 5.74 6.27 12.93
C GLY A 166 6.08 4.78 12.82
N LEU A 167 5.20 4.00 12.16
CA LEU A 167 5.47 2.57 11.90
C LEU A 167 6.72 2.38 11.04
N VAL A 168 6.90 3.16 9.98
CA VAL A 168 8.09 3.13 9.11
C VAL A 168 9.37 3.32 9.93
N LYS A 169 9.41 4.34 10.77
CA LYS A 169 10.59 4.63 11.62
C LYS A 169 10.82 3.55 12.68
N GLY A 170 9.76 3.08 13.35
CA GLY A 170 9.84 2.01 14.35
C GLY A 170 10.37 0.71 13.75
N ILE A 171 9.82 0.26 12.61
CA ILE A 171 10.29 -0.95 11.91
C ILE A 171 11.74 -0.78 11.48
N THR A 172 12.13 0.38 10.97
CA THR A 172 13.50 0.65 10.56
C THR A 172 14.45 0.55 11.74
N ALA A 173 14.11 1.15 12.88
CA ALA A 173 14.93 1.09 14.09
C ALA A 173 15.10 -0.34 14.61
N ASP A 174 14.03 -1.14 14.59
CA ASP A 174 14.02 -2.48 15.19
C ASP A 174 14.61 -3.56 14.27
N TYR A 175 14.53 -3.37 12.92
CA TYR A 175 14.77 -4.48 11.99
C TYR A 175 15.68 -4.16 10.80
N ALA A 176 16.12 -2.92 10.57
CA ALA A 176 16.98 -2.60 9.43
C ALA A 176 18.32 -3.37 9.48
N PHE A 177 18.89 -3.53 10.67
CA PHE A 177 20.12 -4.31 10.87
C PHE A 177 19.92 -5.82 10.66
N LYS A 178 18.67 -6.29 10.58
CA LYS A 178 18.28 -7.67 10.22
C LYS A 178 17.86 -7.80 8.77
N GLY A 179 18.09 -6.76 7.94
CA GLY A 179 17.79 -6.77 6.52
C GLY A 179 16.35 -6.41 6.14
N VAL A 180 15.50 -5.94 7.07
CA VAL A 180 14.14 -5.49 6.75
C VAL A 180 14.13 -3.98 6.57
N ARG A 181 13.80 -3.50 5.36
CA ARG A 181 13.60 -2.09 5.06
C ARG A 181 12.11 -1.75 5.14
N ALA A 182 11.76 -0.62 5.70
CA ALA A 182 10.39 -0.09 5.69
C ALA A 182 10.40 1.34 5.14
N ASN A 183 9.46 1.64 4.22
CA ASN A 183 9.29 2.97 3.64
C ASN A 183 7.80 3.27 3.43
N ALA A 184 7.45 4.55 3.33
CA ALA A 184 6.13 4.99 2.91
C ALA A 184 6.19 5.59 1.51
N LEU A 185 5.23 5.23 0.67
CA LEU A 185 4.90 5.92 -0.58
C LEU A 185 3.74 6.86 -0.28
N LEU A 186 3.87 8.13 -0.65
CA LEU A 186 2.92 9.20 -0.39
C LEU A 186 2.32 9.70 -1.71
N PRO A 187 1.24 9.06 -2.17
CA PRO A 187 0.54 9.48 -3.38
C PRO A 187 -0.09 10.88 -3.25
N GLY A 188 -0.17 11.59 -4.36
CA GLY A 188 -1.13 12.66 -4.60
C GLY A 188 -2.51 12.14 -4.97
N GLY A 189 -3.28 12.88 -5.75
CA GLY A 189 -4.49 12.40 -6.41
C GLY A 189 -4.13 11.33 -7.45
N VAL A 190 -4.86 10.23 -7.46
CA VAL A 190 -4.62 9.08 -8.35
C VAL A 190 -5.95 8.65 -8.96
N ASP A 191 -6.00 8.37 -10.25
CA ASP A 191 -7.20 7.93 -10.95
C ASP A 191 -7.64 6.53 -10.54
N THR A 192 -8.41 6.47 -9.49
CA THR A 192 -8.92 5.25 -8.87
C THR A 192 -10.39 5.42 -8.49
N PRO A 193 -11.12 4.36 -8.15
CA PRO A 193 -12.47 4.50 -7.61
C PRO A 193 -12.55 5.39 -6.34
N MET A 194 -11.46 5.52 -5.60
CA MET A 194 -11.38 6.41 -4.42
C MET A 194 -11.33 7.90 -4.78
N ALA A 195 -10.93 8.25 -6.01
CA ALA A 195 -10.83 9.64 -6.47
C ALA A 195 -12.18 10.31 -6.73
N GLY A 196 -13.26 9.52 -6.77
CA GLY A 196 -14.61 10.00 -6.97
C GLY A 196 -14.95 10.31 -8.44
N ASP A 197 -15.82 11.29 -8.64
CA ASP A 197 -16.30 11.71 -9.95
C ASP A 197 -15.33 12.64 -10.70
N ALA A 198 -15.73 13.07 -11.91
CA ALA A 198 -14.91 13.94 -12.75
C ALA A 198 -14.59 15.29 -12.10
N ALA A 199 -15.55 15.89 -11.38
CA ALA A 199 -15.35 17.18 -10.72
C ALA A 199 -14.37 17.06 -9.55
N GLN A 200 -14.43 15.96 -8.79
CA GLN A 200 -13.49 15.66 -7.71
C GLN A 200 -12.09 15.41 -8.24
N LYS A 201 -11.96 14.71 -9.38
CA LYS A 201 -10.67 14.48 -10.05
C LYS A 201 -10.06 15.77 -10.58
N GLU A 202 -10.87 16.65 -11.19
CA GLU A 202 -10.42 17.97 -11.67
C GLU A 202 -9.95 18.85 -10.50
N TRP A 203 -10.71 18.91 -9.42
CA TRP A 203 -10.30 19.60 -8.21
C TRP A 203 -8.99 19.07 -7.66
N ALA A 204 -8.85 17.73 -7.56
CA ALA A 204 -7.62 17.10 -7.10
C ALA A 204 -6.42 17.41 -8.01
N ALA A 205 -6.62 17.44 -9.34
CA ALA A 205 -5.59 17.82 -10.30
C ALA A 205 -5.06 19.24 -10.03
N GLY A 206 -5.92 20.18 -9.65
CA GLY A 206 -5.57 21.54 -9.27
C GLY A 206 -4.60 21.65 -8.09
N LEU A 207 -4.59 20.67 -7.20
CA LEU A 207 -3.72 20.64 -6.01
C LEU A 207 -2.25 20.34 -6.35
N HIS A 208 -1.97 19.77 -7.52
CA HIS A 208 -0.64 19.35 -7.91
C HIS A 208 0.05 20.37 -8.82
N ALA A 209 1.37 20.49 -8.69
CA ALA A 209 2.16 21.35 -9.59
C ALA A 209 2.06 20.87 -11.06
N MET A 210 1.96 19.57 -11.28
CA MET A 210 1.81 18.95 -12.60
C MET A 210 0.40 19.11 -13.21
N LYS A 211 -0.56 19.70 -12.48
CA LYS A 211 -1.93 20.00 -12.94
C LYS A 211 -2.69 18.78 -13.50
N ARG A 212 -2.41 17.61 -12.96
CA ARG A 212 -3.12 16.36 -13.23
C ARG A 212 -3.07 15.46 -12.00
N ILE A 213 -3.94 14.47 -11.96
CA ILE A 213 -3.81 13.32 -11.08
C ILE A 213 -2.92 12.26 -11.74
N ALA A 214 -2.38 11.34 -10.96
CA ALA A 214 -1.55 10.26 -11.47
C ALA A 214 -2.42 9.09 -11.95
N GLU A 215 -1.87 8.29 -12.88
CA GLU A 215 -2.38 6.96 -13.17
C GLU A 215 -1.91 5.97 -12.09
N PRO A 216 -2.70 4.93 -11.77
CA PRO A 216 -2.31 3.90 -10.80
C PRO A 216 -0.96 3.25 -11.11
N GLU A 217 -0.61 3.11 -12.38
CA GLU A 217 0.64 2.54 -12.89
C GLU A 217 1.86 3.37 -12.48
N GLU A 218 1.74 4.71 -12.40
CA GLU A 218 2.83 5.59 -11.94
C GLU A 218 3.16 5.32 -10.47
N LEU A 219 2.14 5.06 -9.64
CA LEU A 219 2.33 4.70 -8.23
C LEU A 219 2.88 3.26 -8.07
N ALA A 220 2.47 2.35 -8.96
CA ALA A 220 3.01 1.01 -8.99
C ALA A 220 4.52 1.00 -9.31
N GLN A 221 5.00 1.88 -10.19
CA GLN A 221 6.43 2.05 -10.48
C GLN A 221 7.20 2.57 -9.25
N ALA A 222 6.63 3.53 -8.52
CA ALA A 222 7.24 4.02 -7.28
C ALA A 222 7.28 2.93 -6.18
N ALA A 223 6.22 2.12 -6.07
CA ALA A 223 6.18 0.96 -5.18
C ALA A 223 7.22 -0.10 -5.59
N LEU A 224 7.39 -0.33 -6.90
CA LEU A 224 8.42 -1.23 -7.44
C LEU A 224 9.82 -0.75 -7.05
N PHE A 225 10.13 0.54 -7.22
CA PHE A 225 11.40 1.10 -6.78
C PHE A 225 11.67 0.79 -5.31
N LEU A 226 10.73 1.13 -4.40
CA LEU A 226 10.89 0.91 -2.96
C LEU A 226 11.00 -0.57 -2.58
N SER A 227 10.44 -1.46 -3.39
CA SER A 227 10.42 -2.91 -3.15
C SER A 227 11.63 -3.64 -3.73
N SER A 228 12.35 -3.03 -4.67
CA SER A 228 13.42 -3.66 -5.44
C SER A 228 14.82 -3.39 -4.86
N PRO A 229 15.88 -4.04 -5.37
CA PRO A 229 17.27 -3.74 -5.03
C PRO A 229 17.70 -2.30 -5.37
N MET A 230 16.99 -1.59 -6.26
CA MET A 230 17.26 -0.18 -6.59
C MET A 230 17.21 0.74 -5.38
N SER A 231 16.43 0.37 -4.35
CA SER A 231 16.28 1.11 -3.10
C SER A 231 17.00 0.44 -1.91
N SER A 232 18.09 -0.28 -2.16
CA SER A 232 18.81 -1.08 -1.15
C SER A 232 19.31 -0.27 0.05
N PHE A 233 19.54 1.03 -0.12
CA PHE A 233 19.96 1.94 0.96
C PHE A 233 18.86 2.94 1.36
N VAL A 234 17.59 2.69 0.94
CA VAL A 234 16.43 3.49 1.32
C VAL A 234 15.64 2.77 2.40
N ALA A 235 15.71 3.29 3.63
CA ALA A 235 15.00 2.78 4.80
C ALA A 235 14.56 3.93 5.70
N GLY A 236 13.36 3.87 6.24
CA GLY A 236 12.82 4.92 7.12
C GLY A 236 12.30 6.15 6.38
N SER A 237 12.15 6.08 5.05
CA SER A 237 11.89 7.25 4.19
C SER A 237 10.42 7.39 3.80
N ALA A 238 10.03 8.63 3.48
CA ALA A 238 8.82 9.00 2.78
C ALA A 238 9.16 9.37 1.33
N LEU A 239 8.60 8.66 0.38
CA LEU A 239 8.71 8.97 -1.05
C LEU A 239 7.41 9.65 -1.50
N PHE A 240 7.47 10.94 -1.78
CA PHE A 240 6.35 11.67 -2.38
C PHE A 240 6.26 11.35 -3.87
N ALA A 241 5.11 10.83 -4.29
CA ALA A 241 4.70 10.66 -5.69
C ALA A 241 3.37 11.41 -5.87
N ASP A 242 3.43 12.72 -5.73
CA ASP A 242 2.29 13.62 -5.52
C ASP A 242 2.20 14.74 -6.57
N GLY A 243 2.87 14.58 -7.71
CA GLY A 243 2.86 15.58 -8.77
C GLY A 243 3.37 16.95 -8.32
N GLY A 244 4.24 16.99 -7.30
CA GLY A 244 4.83 18.22 -6.75
C GLY A 244 3.93 18.97 -5.76
N ASN A 245 2.87 18.37 -5.24
CA ASN A 245 1.99 19.01 -4.26
C ASN A 245 2.78 19.49 -3.03
N ALA A 246 3.62 18.63 -2.45
CA ALA A 246 4.42 18.97 -1.28
C ALA A 246 5.52 20.02 -1.54
N ALA A 247 5.89 20.23 -2.80
CA ALA A 247 6.98 21.14 -3.18
C ALA A 247 6.52 22.59 -3.44
N VAL A 248 5.23 22.83 -3.65
CA VAL A 248 4.71 24.15 -4.06
C VAL A 248 3.72 24.77 -3.07
N LYS A 249 3.68 24.30 -1.87
CA LYS A 249 2.83 24.82 -0.78
C LYS A 249 3.61 25.64 0.21
#